data_38792dd82c68ea1a889777a2d2e540f4
#
_entry.id   38792dd82c68ea1a889777a2d2e540f4
#
_cell.length_a   1.000
_cell.length_b   1.000
_cell.length_c   1.000
_cell.angle_alpha   90.00
_cell.angle_beta   90.00
_cell.angle_gamma   90.00
#
_symmetry.space_group_name_H-M   'P 1'
#
loop_
_entity.id
_entity.type
_entity.pdbx_description
1 polymer ?
#
loop_
_entity_poly.entity_id
_entity_poly.type
_entity_poly.pdbx_seq_one_letter_code
_entity_poly.pdbx_strand_id
1 'polypeptide(L)'
;MLQLVQIIGWPFLMCLIIGTMLGYFGIHVLKREVIFIDIAVAQVAAVGSIAAHLAFEVEENALLSYLFSLGCVLLIAAFYATARRKVVQISIEAVIGISYAITAAAAMFLIGIAPGHAHAEEMLAGKLLWVTPHHIVLCLVVFTAVAFCLHIFRKPLLRISENYEEAITQGLKVVWWDFVFYTLLGVVITFAVRVTGVVTVFSFLIIPATISALFSAHWGLRMFIALIAATVASLVGLLFAYFFDFSIGPAVALFLGAVLVITALLAKYNDVIRQI
;
A
#
# COMPACT_ATOMS: atom_id res chain seq x y z
N MET A 1 -25.61 16.56 -12.14
CA MET A 1 -25.18 16.34 -10.76
C MET A 1 -25.38 14.90 -10.29
N LEU A 2 -26.57 14.31 -10.40
CA LEU A 2 -26.81 12.91 -9.99
C LEU A 2 -25.88 11.88 -10.67
N GLN A 3 -25.64 12.01 -11.98
CA GLN A 3 -24.73 11.14 -12.71
C GLN A 3 -23.26 11.25 -12.21
N LEU A 4 -22.81 12.46 -11.91
CA LEU A 4 -21.47 12.71 -11.37
C LEU A 4 -21.28 12.04 -10.00
N VAL A 5 -22.27 12.14 -9.11
CA VAL A 5 -22.25 11.48 -7.80
C VAL A 5 -22.26 9.96 -7.94
N GLN A 6 -22.97 9.41 -8.91
CA GLN A 6 -23.00 7.97 -9.16
C GLN A 6 -21.67 7.44 -9.71
N ILE A 7 -21.01 8.19 -10.61
CA ILE A 7 -19.75 7.78 -11.24
C ILE A 7 -18.57 7.95 -10.27
N ILE A 8 -18.50 9.06 -9.54
CA ILE A 8 -17.37 9.37 -8.66
C ILE A 8 -17.55 8.80 -7.26
N GLY A 9 -18.78 8.57 -6.81
CA GLY A 9 -19.08 8.22 -5.42
C GLY A 9 -18.43 6.92 -4.96
N TRP A 10 -18.54 5.85 -5.74
CA TRP A 10 -17.92 4.55 -5.41
C TRP A 10 -16.39 4.58 -5.45
N PRO A 11 -15.75 5.12 -6.51
CA PRO A 11 -14.31 5.33 -6.52
C PRO A 11 -13.81 6.19 -5.35
N PHE A 12 -14.51 7.27 -5.00
CA PHE A 12 -14.14 8.12 -3.88
C PHE A 12 -14.20 7.38 -2.53
N LEU A 13 -15.29 6.65 -2.28
CA LEU A 13 -15.42 5.84 -1.08
C LEU A 13 -14.31 4.79 -0.99
N MET A 14 -13.96 4.15 -2.10
CA MET A 14 -12.85 3.20 -2.15
C MET A 14 -11.51 3.88 -1.84
N CYS A 15 -11.24 5.07 -2.40
CA CYS A 15 -10.04 5.85 -2.08
C CYS A 15 -9.97 6.22 -0.58
N LEU A 16 -11.09 6.54 0.07
CA LEU A 16 -11.14 6.81 1.50
C LEU A 16 -10.80 5.58 2.33
N ILE A 17 -11.38 4.43 2.01
CA ILE A 17 -11.15 3.16 2.70
C ILE A 17 -9.67 2.78 2.58
N ILE A 18 -9.14 2.78 1.35
CA ILE A 18 -7.75 2.42 1.07
C ILE A 18 -6.79 3.44 1.67
N GLY A 19 -7.04 4.74 1.47
CA GLY A 19 -6.19 5.82 1.96
C GLY A 19 -6.10 5.86 3.48
N THR A 20 -7.20 5.55 4.19
CA THR A 20 -7.20 5.45 5.66
C THR A 20 -6.32 4.30 6.13
N MET A 21 -6.48 3.14 5.51
CA MET A 21 -5.75 1.94 5.92
C MET A 21 -4.27 2.02 5.56
N LEU A 22 -3.95 2.42 4.33
CA LEU A 22 -2.58 2.58 3.86
C LEU A 22 -1.89 3.76 4.55
N GLY A 23 -2.58 4.86 4.83
CA GLY A 23 -2.02 5.99 5.60
C GLY A 23 -1.55 5.57 6.99
N TYR A 24 -2.30 4.71 7.68
CA TYR A 24 -1.86 4.13 8.96
C TYR A 24 -0.61 3.25 8.81
N PHE A 25 -0.62 2.32 7.85
CA PHE A 25 0.56 1.49 7.56
C PHE A 25 1.75 2.33 7.12
N GLY A 26 1.53 3.38 6.34
CA GLY A 26 2.58 4.26 5.84
C GLY A 26 3.37 4.94 6.96
N ILE A 27 2.72 5.34 8.06
CA ILE A 27 3.42 5.90 9.23
C ILE A 27 4.37 4.85 9.84
N HIS A 28 3.95 3.59 9.91
CA HIS A 28 4.79 2.49 10.38
C HIS A 28 5.93 2.18 9.40
N VAL A 29 5.63 2.14 8.09
CA VAL A 29 6.56 1.85 7.00
C VAL A 29 7.69 2.88 6.97
N LEU A 30 7.37 4.18 7.06
CA LEU A 30 8.37 5.26 7.12
C LEU A 30 9.27 5.13 8.36
N LYS A 31 8.70 4.82 9.53
CA LYS A 31 9.48 4.65 10.77
C LYS A 31 10.34 3.39 10.76
N ARG A 32 9.96 2.38 9.99
CA ARG A 32 10.69 1.12 9.85
C ARG A 32 11.72 1.15 8.72
N GLU A 33 11.75 2.23 7.93
CA GLU A 33 12.65 2.40 6.79
C GLU A 33 12.51 1.27 5.75
N VAL A 34 11.25 0.93 5.40
CA VAL A 34 10.92 -0.14 4.43
C VAL A 34 9.98 0.39 3.34
N ILE A 35 10.36 1.50 2.72
CA ILE A 35 9.50 2.32 1.85
C ILE A 35 8.97 1.54 0.64
N PHE A 36 9.80 0.70 0.00
CA PHE A 36 9.44 -0.02 -1.22
C PHE A 36 8.77 -1.38 -1.00
N ILE A 37 8.36 -1.68 0.24
CA ILE A 37 7.81 -3.00 0.58
C ILE A 37 6.51 -3.30 -0.15
N ASP A 38 5.68 -2.30 -0.39
CA ASP A 38 4.38 -2.48 -1.03
C ASP A 38 4.50 -2.84 -2.51
N ILE A 39 5.42 -2.20 -3.24
CA ILE A 39 5.69 -2.51 -4.65
C ILE A 39 6.20 -3.96 -4.77
N ALA A 40 7.13 -4.37 -3.89
CA ALA A 40 7.66 -5.72 -3.89
C ALA A 40 6.59 -6.76 -3.55
N VAL A 41 5.78 -6.51 -2.52
CA VAL A 41 4.68 -7.41 -2.11
C VAL A 41 3.58 -7.46 -3.17
N ALA A 42 3.28 -6.34 -3.84
CA ALA A 42 2.32 -6.31 -4.95
C ALA A 42 2.76 -7.21 -6.12
N GLN A 43 4.05 -7.16 -6.48
CA GLN A 43 4.60 -8.04 -7.52
C GLN A 43 4.57 -9.52 -7.12
N VAL A 44 4.89 -9.82 -5.86
CA VAL A 44 4.79 -11.20 -5.33
C VAL A 44 3.34 -11.70 -5.37
N ALA A 45 2.38 -10.86 -4.99
CA ALA A 45 0.96 -11.19 -5.07
C ALA A 45 0.51 -11.44 -6.52
N ALA A 46 1.00 -10.62 -7.47
CA ALA A 46 0.72 -10.79 -8.90
C ALA A 46 1.30 -12.10 -9.43
N VAL A 47 2.55 -12.45 -9.10
CA VAL A 47 3.15 -13.74 -9.45
C VAL A 47 2.30 -14.90 -8.92
N GLY A 48 1.83 -14.83 -7.67
CA GLY A 48 0.95 -15.83 -7.10
C GLY A 48 -0.38 -15.97 -7.87
N SER A 49 -1.00 -14.85 -8.27
CA SER A 49 -2.22 -14.85 -9.07
C SER A 49 -2.01 -15.47 -10.46
N ILE A 50 -0.94 -15.08 -11.15
CA ILE A 50 -0.58 -15.61 -12.48
C ILE A 50 -0.27 -17.10 -12.39
N ALA A 51 0.45 -17.53 -11.36
CA ALA A 51 0.74 -18.94 -11.13
C ALA A 51 -0.54 -19.77 -10.92
N ALA A 52 -1.52 -19.24 -10.19
CA ALA A 52 -2.82 -19.90 -10.03
C ALA A 52 -3.57 -20.03 -11.35
N HIS A 53 -3.55 -18.97 -12.18
CA HIS A 53 -4.16 -18.96 -13.50
C HIS A 53 -3.52 -20.02 -14.42
N LEU A 54 -2.21 -20.06 -14.46
CA LEU A 54 -1.47 -21.03 -15.30
C LEU A 54 -1.64 -22.48 -14.85
N ALA A 55 -1.72 -22.74 -13.55
CA ALA A 55 -1.80 -24.10 -13.01
C ALA A 55 -3.22 -24.68 -13.04
N PHE A 56 -4.25 -23.83 -12.90
CA PHE A 56 -5.63 -24.27 -12.68
C PHE A 56 -6.65 -23.63 -13.62
N GLU A 57 -6.21 -22.81 -14.58
CA GLU A 57 -7.07 -22.07 -15.54
C GLU A 57 -8.17 -21.24 -14.87
N VAL A 58 -7.90 -20.73 -13.66
CA VAL A 58 -8.87 -19.94 -12.89
C VAL A 58 -8.83 -18.46 -13.25
N GLU A 59 -9.97 -17.79 -13.18
CA GLU A 59 -10.06 -16.33 -13.35
C GLU A 59 -9.36 -15.58 -12.19
N GLU A 60 -8.93 -14.35 -12.45
CA GLU A 60 -8.28 -13.48 -11.46
C GLU A 60 -9.08 -13.30 -10.18
N ASN A 61 -10.39 -13.20 -10.29
CA ASN A 61 -11.31 -12.99 -9.15
C ASN A 61 -11.70 -14.27 -8.44
N ALA A 62 -11.19 -15.43 -8.87
CA ALA A 62 -11.44 -16.70 -8.21
C ALA A 62 -10.77 -16.74 -6.83
N LEU A 63 -11.44 -17.37 -5.86
CA LEU A 63 -10.91 -17.57 -4.50
C LEU A 63 -9.51 -18.20 -4.52
N LEU A 64 -9.26 -19.12 -5.44
CA LEU A 64 -7.98 -19.80 -5.58
C LEU A 64 -6.86 -18.83 -5.95
N SER A 65 -7.11 -17.86 -6.85
CA SER A 65 -6.17 -16.79 -7.20
C SER A 65 -5.80 -15.93 -5.98
N TYR A 66 -6.76 -15.58 -5.13
CA TYR A 66 -6.49 -14.87 -3.87
C TYR A 66 -5.67 -15.71 -2.89
N LEU A 67 -5.97 -16.99 -2.76
CA LEU A 67 -5.22 -17.90 -1.86
C LEU A 67 -3.78 -18.08 -2.30
N PHE A 68 -3.51 -18.23 -3.59
CA PHE A 68 -2.14 -18.30 -4.12
C PHE A 68 -1.39 -16.98 -3.93
N SER A 69 -2.02 -15.84 -4.22
CA SER A 69 -1.44 -14.52 -3.97
C SER A 69 -1.07 -14.36 -2.50
N LEU A 70 -1.99 -14.66 -1.58
CA LEU A 70 -1.75 -14.57 -0.13
C LEU A 70 -0.70 -15.57 0.34
N GLY A 71 -0.66 -16.78 -0.22
CA GLY A 71 0.38 -17.77 0.06
C GLY A 71 1.78 -17.24 -0.28
N CYS A 72 1.96 -16.66 -1.47
CA CYS A 72 3.20 -16.02 -1.86
C CYS A 72 3.55 -14.83 -0.97
N VAL A 73 2.56 -14.02 -0.60
CA VAL A 73 2.73 -12.89 0.34
C VAL A 73 3.18 -13.35 1.72
N LEU A 74 2.64 -14.44 2.25
CA LEU A 74 3.09 -15.03 3.53
C LEU A 74 4.55 -15.49 3.46
N LEU A 75 4.95 -16.10 2.37
CA LEU A 75 6.34 -16.55 2.17
C LEU A 75 7.32 -15.37 2.15
N ILE A 76 7.01 -14.31 1.39
CA ILE A 76 7.87 -13.13 1.32
C ILE A 76 7.87 -12.33 2.64
N ALA A 77 6.74 -12.26 3.35
CA ALA A 77 6.67 -11.65 4.66
C ALA A 77 7.57 -12.36 5.69
N ALA A 78 7.58 -13.70 5.68
CA ALA A 78 8.46 -14.49 6.51
C ALA A 78 9.95 -14.26 6.13
N PHE A 79 10.24 -14.17 4.84
CA PHE A 79 11.58 -13.85 4.35
C PHE A 79 12.04 -12.47 4.84
N TYR A 80 11.24 -11.40 4.65
CA TYR A 80 11.60 -10.06 5.09
C TYR A 80 11.76 -9.95 6.61
N ALA A 81 10.89 -10.58 7.37
CA ALA A 81 10.99 -10.62 8.83
C ALA A 81 12.29 -11.28 9.33
N THR A 82 12.73 -12.33 8.65
CA THR A 82 13.99 -13.00 9.00
C THR A 82 15.21 -12.26 8.47
N ALA A 83 15.13 -11.70 7.25
CA ALA A 83 16.22 -10.95 6.62
C ALA A 83 16.56 -9.70 7.42
N ARG A 84 15.58 -8.95 7.88
CA ARG A 84 15.78 -7.71 8.67
C ARG A 84 16.68 -7.93 9.90
N ARG A 85 16.59 -9.09 10.52
CA ARG A 85 17.40 -9.41 11.71
C ARG A 85 18.76 -10.03 11.38
N LYS A 86 18.84 -10.85 10.32
CA LYS A 86 20.02 -11.67 10.02
C LYS A 86 21.01 -11.01 9.09
N VAL A 87 20.54 -10.13 8.20
CA VAL A 87 21.37 -9.47 7.21
C VAL A 87 21.84 -8.12 7.75
N VAL A 88 23.07 -8.09 8.29
CA VAL A 88 23.65 -6.90 8.94
C VAL A 88 24.39 -6.00 7.94
N GLN A 89 24.87 -6.56 6.83
CA GLN A 89 25.72 -5.84 5.86
C GLN A 89 24.96 -5.11 4.77
N ILE A 90 23.67 -5.45 4.57
CA ILE A 90 22.82 -4.90 3.51
C ILE A 90 21.55 -4.37 4.18
N SER A 91 21.11 -3.17 3.78
CA SER A 91 19.86 -2.62 4.29
C SER A 91 18.67 -3.51 3.91
N ILE A 92 17.66 -3.58 4.77
CA ILE A 92 16.42 -4.31 4.47
C ILE A 92 15.75 -3.77 3.20
N GLU A 93 15.89 -2.49 2.92
CA GLU A 93 15.36 -1.86 1.72
C GLU A 93 16.04 -2.35 0.44
N ALA A 94 17.36 -2.59 0.48
CA ALA A 94 18.06 -3.23 -0.64
C ALA A 94 17.59 -4.67 -0.88
N VAL A 95 17.33 -5.44 0.19
CA VAL A 95 16.75 -6.79 0.09
C VAL A 95 15.36 -6.76 -0.56
N ILE A 96 14.53 -5.78 -0.16
CA ILE A 96 13.20 -5.55 -0.73
C ILE A 96 13.32 -5.19 -2.22
N GLY A 97 14.22 -4.27 -2.57
CA GLY A 97 14.47 -3.87 -3.97
C GLY A 97 14.95 -5.01 -4.86
N ILE A 98 15.86 -5.85 -4.37
CA ILE A 98 16.32 -7.05 -5.08
C ILE A 98 15.17 -8.03 -5.30
N SER A 99 14.37 -8.30 -4.26
CA SER A 99 13.23 -9.20 -4.37
C SER A 99 12.17 -8.67 -5.33
N TYR A 100 11.94 -7.35 -5.36
CA TYR A 100 11.08 -6.71 -6.36
C TYR A 100 11.59 -6.97 -7.78
N ALA A 101 12.87 -6.75 -8.05
CA ALA A 101 13.44 -6.95 -9.39
C ALA A 101 13.30 -8.42 -9.86
N ILE A 102 13.56 -9.37 -8.95
CA ILE A 102 13.42 -10.80 -9.24
C ILE A 102 11.95 -11.16 -9.51
N THR A 103 11.03 -10.69 -8.67
CA THR A 103 9.60 -11.02 -8.83
C THR A 103 8.96 -10.31 -10.01
N ALA A 104 9.39 -9.09 -10.35
CA ALA A 104 8.97 -8.40 -11.56
C ALA A 104 9.43 -9.14 -12.83
N ALA A 105 10.68 -9.60 -12.85
CA ALA A 105 11.18 -10.42 -13.95
C ALA A 105 10.43 -11.76 -14.05
N ALA A 106 10.15 -12.41 -12.93
CA ALA A 106 9.35 -13.63 -12.89
C ALA A 106 7.93 -13.42 -13.39
N ALA A 107 7.28 -12.31 -12.99
CA ALA A 107 5.96 -11.95 -13.49
C ALA A 107 5.95 -11.78 -15.00
N MET A 108 6.89 -11.02 -15.56
CA MET A 108 7.04 -10.83 -17.01
C MET A 108 7.28 -12.14 -17.74
N PHE A 109 8.11 -13.03 -17.19
CA PHE A 109 8.36 -14.34 -17.77
C PHE A 109 7.10 -15.20 -17.79
N LEU A 110 6.35 -15.25 -16.67
CA LEU A 110 5.11 -16.01 -16.58
C LEU A 110 4.03 -15.47 -17.53
N ILE A 111 3.93 -14.14 -17.66
CA ILE A 111 3.03 -13.51 -18.65
C ILE A 111 3.40 -13.91 -20.08
N GLY A 112 4.69 -13.93 -20.40
CA GLY A 112 5.18 -14.30 -21.75
C GLY A 112 4.82 -15.73 -22.17
N ILE A 113 4.62 -16.64 -21.23
CA ILE A 113 4.21 -18.03 -21.48
C ILE A 113 2.69 -18.23 -21.30
N ALA A 114 1.97 -17.27 -20.72
CA ALA A 114 0.53 -17.37 -20.49
C ALA A 114 -0.25 -17.08 -21.78
N PRO A 115 -1.27 -17.85 -22.13
CA PRO A 115 -2.20 -17.50 -23.20
C PRO A 115 -3.02 -16.27 -22.78
N GLY A 116 -2.93 -15.17 -23.55
CA GLY A 116 -3.71 -13.94 -23.33
C GLY A 116 -2.98 -12.83 -22.56
N HIS A 117 -2.01 -12.19 -23.21
CA HIS A 117 -1.11 -11.17 -22.64
C HIS A 117 -1.79 -9.90 -22.07
N ALA A 118 -3.06 -9.62 -22.41
CA ALA A 118 -3.73 -8.36 -22.05
C ALA A 118 -4.08 -8.19 -20.56
N HIS A 119 -4.25 -9.29 -19.80
CA HIS A 119 -4.74 -9.20 -18.43
C HIS A 119 -3.70 -8.72 -17.41
N ALA A 120 -2.43 -8.92 -17.66
CA ALA A 120 -1.39 -8.58 -16.70
C ALA A 120 -1.08 -7.07 -16.62
N GLU A 121 -1.24 -6.34 -17.72
CA GLU A 121 -1.13 -4.89 -17.71
C GLU A 121 -2.29 -4.24 -16.94
N GLU A 122 -3.48 -4.81 -17.04
CA GLU A 122 -4.65 -4.36 -16.28
C GLU A 122 -4.49 -4.52 -14.77
N MET A 123 -3.83 -5.59 -14.30
CA MET A 123 -3.55 -5.80 -12.87
C MET A 123 -2.69 -4.68 -12.27
N LEU A 124 -1.72 -4.15 -13.03
CA LEU A 124 -0.84 -3.08 -12.56
C LEU A 124 -1.50 -1.69 -12.63
N ALA A 125 -2.34 -1.47 -13.63
CA ALA A 125 -3.04 -0.20 -13.82
C ALA A 125 -4.19 0.03 -12.84
N GLY A 126 -4.86 -1.05 -12.39
CA GLY A 126 -6.06 -1.00 -11.56
C GLY A 126 -7.32 -0.60 -12.32
N LYS A 127 -8.47 -0.96 -11.77
CA LYS A 127 -9.81 -0.74 -12.38
C LYS A 127 -10.69 0.17 -11.51
N LEU A 128 -10.11 1.24 -10.94
CA LEU A 128 -10.78 2.09 -9.95
C LEU A 128 -12.10 2.69 -10.46
N LEU A 129 -12.21 3.00 -11.75
CA LEU A 129 -13.47 3.48 -12.35
C LEU A 129 -14.60 2.43 -12.31
N TRP A 130 -14.24 1.16 -12.38
CA TRP A 130 -15.17 0.03 -12.43
C TRP A 130 -15.42 -0.60 -11.06
N VAL A 131 -15.21 0.15 -9.98
CA VAL A 131 -15.48 -0.30 -8.62
C VAL A 131 -16.97 -0.52 -8.43
N THR A 132 -17.30 -1.74 -8.02
CA THR A 132 -18.66 -2.15 -7.68
C THR A 132 -18.87 -2.15 -6.16
N PRO A 133 -20.13 -2.10 -5.67
CA PRO A 133 -20.42 -2.26 -4.24
C PRO A 133 -19.82 -3.54 -3.64
N HIS A 134 -19.73 -4.60 -4.42
CA HIS A 134 -19.11 -5.86 -3.98
C HIS A 134 -17.63 -5.67 -3.62
N HIS A 135 -16.85 -4.98 -4.46
CA HIS A 135 -15.44 -4.67 -4.17
C HIS A 135 -15.29 -3.84 -2.89
N ILE A 136 -16.19 -2.87 -2.66
CA ILE A 136 -16.18 -2.03 -1.45
C ILE A 136 -16.45 -2.88 -0.20
N VAL A 137 -17.48 -3.71 -0.23
CA VAL A 137 -17.82 -4.58 0.90
C VAL A 137 -16.69 -5.55 1.20
N LEU A 138 -16.10 -6.16 0.18
CA LEU A 138 -14.97 -7.07 0.33
C LEU A 138 -13.77 -6.37 0.99
N CYS A 139 -13.35 -5.22 0.45
CA CYS A 139 -12.26 -4.44 1.02
C CYS A 139 -12.58 -3.97 2.44
N LEU A 140 -13.81 -3.51 2.70
CA LEU A 140 -14.23 -3.05 4.02
C LEU A 140 -14.15 -4.19 5.07
N VAL A 141 -14.63 -5.38 4.73
CA VAL A 141 -14.57 -6.55 5.63
C VAL A 141 -13.12 -6.92 5.92
N VAL A 142 -12.29 -7.07 4.87
CA VAL A 142 -10.88 -7.45 5.03
C VAL A 142 -10.10 -6.39 5.82
N PHE A 143 -10.27 -5.10 5.47
CA PHE A 143 -9.53 -4.02 6.13
C PHE A 143 -9.99 -3.79 7.56
N THR A 144 -11.29 -4.01 7.86
CA THR A 144 -11.79 -3.98 9.24
C THR A 144 -11.19 -5.11 10.07
N ALA A 145 -11.09 -6.31 9.52
CA ALA A 145 -10.43 -7.43 10.19
C ALA A 145 -8.93 -7.14 10.45
N VAL A 146 -8.23 -6.58 9.45
CA VAL A 146 -6.83 -6.17 9.60
C VAL A 146 -6.70 -5.04 10.63
N ALA A 147 -7.56 -4.02 10.62
CA ALA A 147 -7.58 -2.93 11.58
C ALA A 147 -7.81 -3.44 13.01
N PHE A 148 -8.68 -4.42 13.17
CA PHE A 148 -8.92 -5.09 14.46
C PHE A 148 -7.66 -5.82 14.96
N CYS A 149 -6.98 -6.57 14.09
CA CYS A 149 -5.69 -7.19 14.42
C CYS A 149 -4.63 -6.15 14.81
N LEU A 150 -4.51 -5.06 14.04
CA LEU A 150 -3.60 -3.96 14.35
C LEU A 150 -3.92 -3.30 15.68
N HIS A 151 -5.20 -3.15 16.03
CA HIS A 151 -5.62 -2.60 17.31
C HIS A 151 -5.22 -3.49 18.48
N ILE A 152 -5.42 -4.81 18.36
CA ILE A 152 -4.99 -5.79 19.38
C ILE A 152 -3.47 -5.77 19.54
N PHE A 153 -2.73 -5.76 18.44
CA PHE A 153 -1.27 -5.86 18.42
C PHE A 153 -0.56 -4.50 18.44
N ARG A 154 -1.30 -3.39 18.67
CA ARG A 154 -0.74 -2.03 18.58
C ARG A 154 0.51 -1.80 19.40
N LYS A 155 0.54 -2.33 20.65
CA LYS A 155 1.66 -2.08 21.58
C LYS A 155 3.02 -2.60 21.04
N PRO A 156 3.17 -3.89 20.68
CA PRO A 156 4.44 -4.38 20.14
C PRO A 156 4.77 -3.77 18.78
N LEU A 157 3.77 -3.54 17.91
CA LEU A 157 3.99 -2.94 16.60
C LEU A 157 4.50 -1.50 16.70
N LEU A 158 3.95 -0.69 17.60
CA LEU A 158 4.41 0.67 17.85
C LEU A 158 5.83 0.69 18.37
N ARG A 159 6.16 -0.12 19.40
CA ARG A 159 7.51 -0.19 19.98
C ARG A 159 8.57 -0.52 18.92
N ILE A 160 8.32 -1.52 18.08
CA ILE A 160 9.24 -1.92 17.02
C ILE A 160 9.39 -0.81 15.97
N SER A 161 8.33 -0.05 15.67
CA SER A 161 8.39 1.05 14.72
C SER A 161 9.04 2.31 15.30
N GLU A 162 9.05 2.49 16.61
CA GLU A 162 9.71 3.62 17.28
C GLU A 162 11.21 3.38 17.45
N ASN A 163 11.59 2.22 17.98
CA ASN A 163 13.00 1.86 18.17
C ASN A 163 13.18 0.35 18.08
N TYR A 164 13.75 -0.10 16.97
CA TYR A 164 13.95 -1.52 16.69
C TYR A 164 14.95 -2.18 17.65
N GLU A 165 16.07 -1.52 17.92
CA GLU A 165 17.13 -2.04 18.80
C GLU A 165 16.65 -2.12 20.26
N GLU A 166 15.92 -1.10 20.71
CA GLU A 166 15.34 -1.11 22.03
C GLU A 166 14.29 -2.22 22.20
N ALA A 167 13.49 -2.49 21.17
CA ALA A 167 12.55 -3.59 21.18
C ALA A 167 13.23 -4.96 21.33
N ILE A 168 14.42 -5.14 20.73
CA ILE A 168 15.24 -6.34 20.89
C ILE A 168 15.76 -6.46 22.33
N THR A 169 16.31 -5.38 22.89
CA THR A 169 16.88 -5.39 24.25
C THR A 169 15.82 -5.65 25.32
N GLN A 170 14.57 -5.21 25.06
CA GLN A 170 13.40 -5.52 25.91
C GLN A 170 12.88 -6.96 25.75
N GLY A 171 13.52 -7.81 24.96
CA GLY A 171 13.17 -9.22 24.78
C GLY A 171 11.96 -9.47 23.88
N LEU A 172 11.53 -8.48 23.08
CA LEU A 172 10.45 -8.68 22.10
C LEU A 172 10.91 -9.65 21.00
N LYS A 173 10.03 -10.56 20.60
CA LYS A 173 10.25 -11.46 19.45
C LYS A 173 10.04 -10.68 18.15
N VAL A 174 10.99 -9.77 17.81
CA VAL A 174 10.87 -8.83 16.68
C VAL A 174 10.59 -9.53 15.36
N VAL A 175 11.20 -10.68 15.07
CA VAL A 175 10.96 -11.45 13.83
C VAL A 175 9.51 -11.87 13.71
N TRP A 176 8.88 -12.30 14.80
CA TRP A 176 7.47 -12.69 14.81
C TRP A 176 6.55 -11.48 14.55
N TRP A 177 6.84 -10.36 15.21
CA TRP A 177 6.03 -9.15 15.06
C TRP A 177 6.23 -8.47 13.71
N ASP A 178 7.43 -8.53 13.13
CA ASP A 178 7.69 -8.10 11.77
C ASP A 178 6.96 -9.00 10.75
N PHE A 179 6.96 -10.32 10.95
CA PHE A 179 6.17 -11.24 10.14
C PHE A 179 4.67 -10.90 10.19
N VAL A 180 4.11 -10.69 11.37
CA VAL A 180 2.71 -10.29 11.53
C VAL A 180 2.44 -8.97 10.82
N PHE A 181 3.30 -7.97 11.00
CA PHE A 181 3.16 -6.66 10.34
C PHE A 181 3.20 -6.76 8.82
N TYR A 182 4.18 -7.45 8.27
CA TYR A 182 4.33 -7.61 6.81
C TYR A 182 3.20 -8.46 6.22
N THR A 183 2.70 -9.45 6.96
CA THR A 183 1.54 -10.22 6.56
C THR A 183 0.27 -9.35 6.48
N LEU A 184 -0.02 -8.58 7.53
CA LEU A 184 -1.20 -7.71 7.56
C LEU A 184 -1.12 -6.63 6.47
N LEU A 185 0.04 -6.02 6.28
CA LEU A 185 0.30 -5.08 5.20
C LEU A 185 0.09 -5.75 3.84
N GLY A 186 0.65 -6.94 3.64
CA GLY A 186 0.55 -7.69 2.40
C GLY A 186 -0.89 -8.10 2.05
N VAL A 187 -1.69 -8.46 3.05
CA VAL A 187 -3.14 -8.68 2.85
C VAL A 187 -3.79 -7.41 2.30
N VAL A 188 -3.57 -6.25 2.94
CA VAL A 188 -4.15 -4.99 2.47
C VAL A 188 -3.71 -4.66 1.05
N ILE A 189 -2.40 -4.79 0.75
CA ILE A 189 -1.85 -4.52 -0.58
C ILE A 189 -2.48 -5.44 -1.63
N THR A 190 -2.60 -6.74 -1.36
CA THR A 190 -3.16 -7.71 -2.30
C THR A 190 -4.58 -7.35 -2.74
N PHE A 191 -5.43 -6.87 -1.82
CA PHE A 191 -6.78 -6.44 -2.16
C PHE A 191 -6.82 -5.03 -2.77
N ALA A 192 -6.01 -4.10 -2.25
CA ALA A 192 -5.98 -2.72 -2.74
C ALA A 192 -5.47 -2.63 -4.19
N VAL A 193 -4.38 -3.34 -4.52
CA VAL A 193 -3.73 -3.28 -5.85
C VAL A 193 -4.67 -3.75 -6.95
N ARG A 194 -5.45 -4.80 -6.73
CA ARG A 194 -6.42 -5.32 -7.71
C ARG A 194 -7.48 -4.27 -8.09
N VAL A 195 -7.81 -3.38 -7.17
CA VAL A 195 -8.83 -2.35 -7.40
C VAL A 195 -8.22 -1.04 -7.90
N THR A 196 -7.14 -0.58 -7.29
CA THR A 196 -6.60 0.77 -7.54
C THR A 196 -5.28 0.81 -8.32
N GLY A 197 -4.64 -0.33 -8.49
CA GLY A 197 -3.32 -0.45 -9.15
C GLY A 197 -2.16 -0.15 -8.20
N VAL A 198 -0.97 -0.62 -8.60
CA VAL A 198 0.25 -0.56 -7.78
C VAL A 198 0.67 0.88 -7.49
N VAL A 199 0.66 1.75 -8.52
CA VAL A 199 1.11 3.16 -8.39
C VAL A 199 0.25 3.93 -7.38
N THR A 200 -1.06 3.71 -7.41
CA THR A 200 -2.01 4.37 -6.51
C THR A 200 -1.84 3.87 -5.07
N VAL A 201 -1.65 2.57 -4.88
CA VAL A 201 -1.40 1.96 -3.55
C VAL A 201 -0.12 2.53 -2.95
N PHE A 202 0.99 2.55 -3.72
CA PHE A 202 2.25 3.15 -3.28
C PHE A 202 2.08 4.61 -2.87
N SER A 203 1.38 5.38 -3.70
CA SER A 203 1.13 6.79 -3.43
C SER A 203 0.34 7.00 -2.14
N PHE A 204 -0.71 6.22 -1.90
CA PHE A 204 -1.50 6.28 -0.65
C PHE A 204 -0.73 5.81 0.58
N LEU A 205 0.19 4.86 0.42
CA LEU A 205 1.01 4.37 1.53
C LEU A 205 2.02 5.43 1.97
N ILE A 206 2.77 6.00 1.04
CA ILE A 206 3.95 6.80 1.37
C ILE A 206 3.63 8.29 1.47
N ILE A 207 2.90 8.86 0.52
CA ILE A 207 2.77 10.32 0.40
C ILE A 207 2.00 10.95 1.57
N PRO A 208 0.80 10.45 1.97
CA PRO A 208 0.09 11.02 3.12
C PRO A 208 0.85 10.88 4.43
N ALA A 209 1.54 9.75 4.61
CA ALA A 209 2.38 9.51 5.77
C ALA A 209 3.59 10.47 5.82
N THR A 210 4.21 10.75 4.67
CA THR A 210 5.30 11.73 4.54
C THR A 210 4.80 13.15 4.85
N ILE A 211 3.67 13.58 4.25
CA ILE A 211 3.05 14.86 4.56
C ILE A 211 2.83 15.00 6.07
N SER A 212 2.27 13.97 6.71
CA SER A 212 2.01 13.98 8.14
C SER A 212 3.28 14.13 8.98
N ALA A 213 4.40 13.56 8.52
CA ALA A 213 5.69 13.63 9.21
C ALA A 213 6.32 15.03 9.18
N LEU A 214 6.00 15.84 8.16
CA LEU A 214 6.46 17.24 8.06
C LEU A 214 5.86 18.13 9.15
N PHE A 215 4.67 17.81 9.65
CA PHE A 215 3.93 18.68 10.58
C PHE A 215 3.87 18.16 12.01
N SER A 216 4.06 16.87 12.25
CA SER A 216 3.92 16.32 13.60
C SER A 216 4.71 15.04 13.84
N ALA A 217 5.16 14.87 15.09
CA ALA A 217 5.71 13.62 15.59
C ALA A 217 4.63 12.74 16.28
N HIS A 218 3.49 13.29 16.67
CA HIS A 218 2.44 12.59 17.42
C HIS A 218 1.59 11.69 16.51
N TRP A 219 1.48 10.42 16.84
CA TRP A 219 0.77 9.40 16.05
C TRP A 219 -0.65 9.79 15.64
N GLY A 220 -1.45 10.26 16.60
CA GLY A 220 -2.85 10.64 16.33
C GLY A 220 -2.97 11.79 15.35
N LEU A 221 -2.12 12.82 15.50
CA LEU A 221 -2.13 13.98 14.59
C LEU A 221 -1.59 13.59 13.21
N ARG A 222 -0.55 12.74 13.14
CA ARG A 222 -0.05 12.19 11.88
C ARG A 222 -1.14 11.45 11.11
N MET A 223 -1.91 10.59 11.80
CA MET A 223 -3.01 9.86 11.18
C MET A 223 -4.09 10.81 10.63
N PHE A 224 -4.45 11.84 11.40
CA PHE A 224 -5.44 12.83 10.98
C PHE A 224 -4.97 13.64 9.76
N ILE A 225 -3.71 14.11 9.75
CA ILE A 225 -3.13 14.85 8.62
C ILE A 225 -3.06 13.95 7.38
N ALA A 226 -2.61 12.70 7.52
CA ALA A 226 -2.54 11.74 6.43
C ALA A 226 -3.93 11.47 5.81
N LEU A 227 -4.96 11.34 6.65
CA LEU A 227 -6.34 11.15 6.18
C LEU A 227 -6.85 12.37 5.41
N ILE A 228 -6.62 13.59 5.90
CA ILE A 228 -6.99 14.82 5.19
C ILE A 228 -6.28 14.90 3.83
N ALA A 229 -4.97 14.69 3.81
CA ALA A 229 -4.18 14.73 2.57
C ALA A 229 -4.70 13.71 1.54
N ALA A 230 -4.94 12.46 1.97
CA ALA A 230 -5.50 11.42 1.13
C ALA A 230 -6.90 11.78 0.61
N THR A 231 -7.77 12.34 1.47
CA THR A 231 -9.14 12.72 1.10
C THR A 231 -9.15 13.86 0.08
N VAL A 232 -8.39 14.91 0.33
CA VAL A 232 -8.33 16.10 -0.56
C VAL A 232 -7.75 15.70 -1.92
N ALA A 233 -6.64 14.98 -1.94
CA ALA A 233 -6.01 14.54 -3.19
C ALA A 233 -6.90 13.57 -3.97
N SER A 234 -7.62 12.67 -3.29
CA SER A 234 -8.58 11.77 -3.94
C SER A 234 -9.73 12.54 -4.58
N LEU A 235 -10.31 13.52 -3.88
CA LEU A 235 -11.39 14.32 -4.42
C LEU A 235 -10.95 15.11 -5.65
N VAL A 236 -9.83 15.81 -5.56
CA VAL A 236 -9.31 16.63 -6.66
C VAL A 236 -8.87 15.74 -7.83
N GLY A 237 -8.18 14.64 -7.56
CA GLY A 237 -7.74 13.68 -8.58
C GLY A 237 -8.90 13.02 -9.33
N LEU A 238 -9.97 12.65 -8.62
CA LEU A 238 -11.19 12.10 -9.22
C LEU A 238 -11.93 13.12 -10.09
N LEU A 239 -12.08 14.35 -9.61
CA LEU A 239 -12.68 15.44 -10.39
C LEU A 239 -11.86 15.72 -11.65
N PHE A 240 -10.54 15.81 -11.52
CA PHE A 240 -9.65 16.00 -12.67
C PHE A 240 -9.78 14.86 -13.68
N ALA A 241 -9.74 13.61 -13.21
CA ALA A 241 -9.90 12.44 -14.08
C ALA A 241 -11.24 12.45 -14.83
N TYR A 242 -12.32 12.86 -14.16
CA TYR A 242 -13.64 12.95 -14.75
C TYR A 242 -13.75 14.04 -15.84
N PHE A 243 -13.20 15.23 -15.59
CA PHE A 243 -13.31 16.35 -16.53
C PHE A 243 -12.37 16.24 -17.73
N PHE A 244 -11.23 15.58 -17.56
CA PHE A 244 -10.18 15.47 -18.58
C PHE A 244 -10.07 14.08 -19.19
N ASP A 245 -10.99 13.16 -18.84
CA ASP A 245 -11.00 11.76 -19.33
C ASP A 245 -9.67 11.02 -19.08
N PHE A 246 -9.13 11.20 -17.86
CA PHE A 246 -7.87 10.58 -17.42
C PHE A 246 -8.11 9.32 -16.59
N SER A 247 -7.12 8.41 -16.55
CA SER A 247 -7.14 7.28 -15.63
C SER A 247 -7.12 7.76 -14.18
N ILE A 248 -8.06 7.28 -13.36
CA ILE A 248 -8.31 7.76 -12.00
C ILE A 248 -7.11 7.50 -11.08
N GLY A 249 -6.55 6.29 -11.10
CA GLY A 249 -5.43 5.92 -10.22
C GLY A 249 -4.22 6.85 -10.36
N PRO A 250 -3.64 6.98 -11.55
CA PRO A 250 -2.55 7.91 -11.81
C PRO A 250 -2.90 9.39 -11.51
N ALA A 251 -4.14 9.82 -11.77
CA ALA A 251 -4.57 11.18 -11.46
C ALA A 251 -4.52 11.43 -9.94
N VAL A 252 -5.08 10.53 -9.12
CA VAL A 252 -5.02 10.63 -7.65
C VAL A 252 -3.58 10.62 -7.16
N ALA A 253 -2.72 9.76 -7.70
CA ALA A 253 -1.31 9.72 -7.35
C ALA A 253 -0.58 11.04 -7.67
N LEU A 254 -0.86 11.63 -8.83
CA LEU A 254 -0.30 12.92 -9.24
C LEU A 254 -0.70 14.05 -8.27
N PHE A 255 -1.98 14.10 -7.89
CA PHE A 255 -2.46 15.12 -6.95
C PHE A 255 -1.95 14.90 -5.53
N LEU A 256 -1.75 13.65 -5.08
CA LEU A 256 -1.03 13.36 -3.84
C LEU A 256 0.40 13.93 -3.88
N GLY A 257 1.11 13.71 -4.99
CA GLY A 257 2.44 14.28 -5.21
C GLY A 257 2.44 15.81 -5.20
N ALA A 258 1.47 16.44 -5.86
CA ALA A 258 1.33 17.90 -5.87
C ALA A 258 1.08 18.45 -4.44
N VAL A 259 0.20 17.82 -3.66
CA VAL A 259 -0.05 18.18 -2.26
C VAL A 259 1.23 18.03 -1.43
N LEU A 260 2.02 16.98 -1.63
CA LEU A 260 3.30 16.80 -0.95
C LEU A 260 4.27 17.95 -1.26
N VAL A 261 4.42 18.32 -2.52
CA VAL A 261 5.31 19.43 -2.92
C VAL A 261 4.87 20.74 -2.28
N ILE A 262 3.58 21.06 -2.35
CA ILE A 262 3.03 22.29 -1.75
C ILE A 262 3.26 22.30 -0.24
N THR A 263 2.97 21.21 0.46
CA THR A 263 3.13 21.11 1.91
C THR A 263 4.61 21.15 2.34
N ALA A 264 5.51 20.56 1.57
CA ALA A 264 6.95 20.63 1.82
C ALA A 264 7.50 22.07 1.68
N LEU A 265 7.04 22.79 0.65
CA LEU A 265 7.41 24.21 0.47
C LEU A 265 6.89 25.08 1.62
N LEU A 266 5.65 24.87 2.06
CA LEU A 266 5.06 25.58 3.20
C LEU A 266 5.79 25.27 4.52
N ALA A 267 6.17 24.02 4.76
CA ALA A 267 6.92 23.61 5.94
C ALA A 267 8.29 24.31 5.97
N LYS A 268 9.00 24.30 4.85
CA LYS A 268 10.30 24.99 4.73
C LYS A 268 10.20 26.51 4.97
N TYR A 269 9.16 27.14 4.44
CA TYR A 269 8.92 28.58 4.65
C TYR A 269 8.67 28.91 6.12
N ASN A 270 7.90 28.09 6.84
CA ASN A 270 7.66 28.27 8.27
C ASN A 270 8.91 28.08 9.11
N ASP A 271 9.81 27.15 8.77
CA ASP A 271 11.06 26.94 9.48
C ASP A 271 12.03 28.13 9.30
N VAL A 272 12.05 28.73 8.11
CA VAL A 272 12.82 29.97 7.85
C VAL A 272 12.29 31.13 8.68
N ILE A 273 10.97 31.29 8.81
CA ILE A 273 10.38 32.36 9.65
C ILE A 273 10.66 32.14 11.14
N ARG A 274 10.76 30.91 11.63
CA ARG A 274 11.06 30.60 13.03
C ARG A 274 12.53 30.81 13.39
N GLN A 275 13.42 30.91 12.40
CA GLN A 275 14.86 31.17 12.59
C GLN A 275 15.25 32.66 12.48
N ILE A 276 14.31 33.51 12.06
CA ILE A 276 14.42 34.98 12.06
C ILE A 276 13.74 35.55 13.31
#